data_2c659d6c578a07853845abdb7d3ad2f1
#
_entry.id   2c659d6c578a07853845abdb7d3ad2f1
#
_cell.length_a   1.000
_cell.length_b   1.000
_cell.length_c   1.000
_cell.angle_alpha   90.00
_cell.angle_beta   90.00
_cell.angle_gamma   90.00
#
_symmetry.space_group_name_H-M   'P 1'
#
loop_
_entity.id
_entity.type
_entity.pdbx_description
1 polymer ?
#
loop_
_entity_poly.entity_id
_entity_poly.type
_entity_poly.pdbx_seq_one_letter_code
_entity_poly.pdbx_strand_id
1 'polypeptide(L)'
;MRKVLLALSLFLLLLLTCCASVQMASVEEDGKAKRFSPVPGRASLYIYRNETFGAAVPMAVSVNGKTLGQTAAKTYFYLNLIPGKYNVESTTENVSNITVATEAGKNYFVWQEVKMGVWMARSLLHEVDESTGRVGVAESKLIALPLSFSDMTPTDLSPTMRAPSAAPSSDAVAQKLRELQNLRKEGVITEDEFQKKKEQLLQQL
;
A
#
# COMPACT_ATOMS: atom_id res chain seq x y z
N MET A 1 8.13 -8.40 -46.62
CA MET A 1 7.46 -7.29 -45.90
C MET A 1 6.27 -7.75 -45.04
N ARG A 2 5.27 -8.49 -45.56
CA ARG A 2 4.10 -8.98 -44.75
C ARG A 2 4.50 -9.83 -43.53
N LYS A 3 5.51 -10.71 -43.62
CA LYS A 3 5.97 -11.55 -42.49
C LYS A 3 6.67 -10.73 -41.39
N VAL A 4 7.37 -9.66 -41.75
CA VAL A 4 8.04 -8.76 -40.81
C VAL A 4 7.01 -7.88 -40.09
N LEU A 5 5.99 -7.40 -40.79
CA LEU A 5 4.87 -6.65 -40.20
C LEU A 5 4.05 -7.51 -39.25
N LEU A 6 3.80 -8.79 -39.57
CA LEU A 6 3.14 -9.73 -38.67
C LEU A 6 3.96 -10.04 -37.42
N ALA A 7 5.27 -10.22 -37.55
CA ALA A 7 6.16 -10.44 -36.42
C ALA A 7 6.25 -9.20 -35.53
N LEU A 8 6.30 -8.00 -36.08
CA LEU A 8 6.31 -6.74 -35.35
C LEU A 8 4.98 -6.49 -34.62
N SER A 9 3.85 -6.81 -35.26
CA SER A 9 2.50 -6.74 -34.67
C SER A 9 2.34 -7.72 -33.52
N LEU A 10 2.86 -8.95 -33.63
CA LEU A 10 2.82 -9.97 -32.58
C LEU A 10 3.73 -9.59 -31.41
N PHE A 11 4.89 -8.99 -31.69
CA PHE A 11 5.81 -8.49 -30.66
C PHE A 11 5.21 -7.30 -29.88
N LEU A 12 4.50 -6.40 -30.56
CA LEU A 12 3.82 -5.26 -29.94
C LEU A 12 2.65 -5.70 -29.03
N LEU A 13 1.97 -6.80 -29.38
CA LEU A 13 0.91 -7.38 -28.54
C LEU A 13 1.43 -7.99 -27.25
N LEU A 14 2.66 -8.52 -27.23
CA LEU A 14 3.30 -9.09 -26.03
C LEU A 14 3.74 -8.03 -25.00
N LEU A 15 3.90 -6.77 -25.41
CA LEU A 15 4.34 -5.68 -24.51
C LEU A 15 3.19 -5.11 -23.67
N LEU A 16 1.95 -5.49 -23.89
CA LEU A 16 0.77 -4.94 -23.19
C LEU A 16 0.38 -5.64 -21.89
N THR A 17 1.15 -6.65 -21.42
CA THR A 17 0.75 -7.46 -20.23
C THR A 17 1.48 -7.11 -18.94
N CYS A 18 2.15 -5.96 -18.84
CA CYS A 18 2.83 -5.56 -17.60
C CYS A 18 1.92 -4.71 -16.70
N CYS A 19 0.74 -5.25 -16.33
CA CYS A 19 -0.02 -4.72 -15.20
C CYS A 19 0.41 -5.49 -13.94
N ALA A 20 0.77 -4.77 -12.86
CA ALA A 20 0.99 -5.38 -11.55
C ALA A 20 -0.30 -6.13 -11.15
N SER A 21 -0.32 -7.45 -11.34
CA SER A 21 -1.47 -8.28 -11.02
C SER A 21 -1.34 -8.77 -9.58
N VAL A 22 -2.27 -8.35 -8.72
CA VAL A 22 -2.46 -8.93 -7.39
C VAL A 22 -3.46 -10.08 -7.51
N GLN A 23 -3.30 -11.11 -6.67
CA GLN A 23 -4.24 -12.22 -6.67
C GLN A 23 -5.58 -11.75 -6.10
N MET A 24 -6.62 -11.80 -6.92
CA MET A 24 -7.96 -11.37 -6.55
C MET A 24 -8.71 -12.49 -5.84
N ALA A 25 -9.54 -12.13 -4.87
CA ALA A 25 -10.51 -13.02 -4.25
C ALA A 25 -11.63 -13.38 -5.23
N SER A 26 -12.43 -14.39 -4.90
CA SER A 26 -13.61 -14.75 -5.70
C SER A 26 -14.66 -13.64 -5.67
N VAL A 27 -15.51 -13.60 -6.70
CA VAL A 27 -16.65 -12.65 -6.77
C VAL A 27 -17.61 -12.85 -5.59
N GLU A 28 -17.74 -14.09 -5.13
CA GLU A 28 -18.59 -14.42 -3.98
C GLU A 28 -18.03 -13.83 -2.68
N GLU A 29 -16.71 -13.95 -2.44
CA GLU A 29 -16.03 -13.37 -1.27
C GLU A 29 -16.08 -11.85 -1.31
N ASP A 30 -15.84 -11.23 -2.47
CA ASP A 30 -15.98 -9.79 -2.67
C ASP A 30 -17.41 -9.31 -2.35
N GLY A 31 -18.42 -10.02 -2.85
CA GLY A 31 -19.83 -9.73 -2.56
C GLY A 31 -20.17 -9.91 -1.08
N LYS A 32 -19.58 -10.89 -0.38
CA LYS A 32 -19.75 -11.07 1.08
C LYS A 32 -19.12 -9.91 1.86
N ALA A 33 -17.92 -9.53 1.54
CA ALA A 33 -17.22 -8.39 2.19
C ALA A 33 -17.99 -7.07 2.00
N LYS A 34 -18.53 -6.82 0.81
CA LYS A 34 -19.31 -5.61 0.47
C LYS A 34 -20.70 -5.55 1.09
N ARG A 35 -21.13 -6.56 1.84
CA ARG A 35 -22.34 -6.45 2.68
C ARG A 35 -22.10 -5.59 3.92
N PHE A 36 -20.85 -5.33 4.27
CA PHE A 36 -20.44 -4.51 5.43
C PHE A 36 -21.10 -4.96 6.74
N SER A 37 -21.29 -6.27 6.89
CA SER A 37 -21.93 -6.88 8.05
C SER A 37 -20.85 -7.60 8.87
N PRO A 38 -20.37 -7.02 9.97
CA PRO A 38 -19.36 -7.65 10.82
C PRO A 38 -19.85 -8.98 11.37
N VAL A 39 -18.94 -9.95 11.51
CA VAL A 39 -19.22 -11.19 12.22
C VAL A 39 -19.47 -10.88 13.69
N PRO A 40 -20.45 -11.52 14.36
CA PRO A 40 -20.72 -11.31 15.78
C PRO A 40 -19.44 -11.46 16.63
N GLY A 41 -19.21 -10.50 17.52
CA GLY A 41 -18.01 -10.44 18.38
C GLY A 41 -16.71 -10.01 17.69
N ARG A 42 -16.76 -9.67 16.40
CA ARG A 42 -15.61 -9.22 15.62
C ARG A 42 -15.80 -7.82 15.04
N ALA A 43 -14.72 -7.22 14.58
CA ALA A 43 -14.68 -5.97 13.82
C ALA A 43 -14.26 -6.24 12.38
N SER A 44 -14.76 -5.45 11.44
CA SER A 44 -14.34 -5.50 10.05
C SER A 44 -13.41 -4.33 9.75
N LEU A 45 -12.23 -4.60 9.21
CA LEU A 45 -11.28 -3.58 8.74
C LEU A 45 -11.10 -3.71 7.23
N TYR A 46 -11.34 -2.61 6.54
CA TYR A 46 -11.16 -2.46 5.10
C TYR A 46 -10.00 -1.51 4.84
N ILE A 47 -8.98 -1.96 4.09
CA ILE A 47 -7.87 -1.13 3.66
C ILE A 47 -7.97 -1.03 2.14
N TYR A 48 -8.32 0.13 1.61
CA TYR A 48 -8.66 0.28 0.20
C TYR A 48 -7.89 1.37 -0.51
N ARG A 49 -7.70 1.17 -1.80
CA ARG A 49 -7.14 2.12 -2.75
C ARG A 49 -8.07 2.20 -3.95
N ASN A 50 -8.91 3.24 -4.01
CA ASN A 50 -9.90 3.42 -5.07
C ASN A 50 -9.43 4.32 -6.22
N GLU A 51 -8.18 4.77 -6.21
CA GLU A 51 -7.60 5.64 -7.22
C GLU A 51 -7.01 4.85 -8.38
N THR A 52 -7.01 5.46 -9.57
CA THR A 52 -6.29 4.98 -10.75
C THR A 52 -4.93 5.66 -10.92
N PHE A 53 -4.71 6.81 -10.28
CA PHE A 53 -3.42 7.47 -10.24
C PHE A 53 -2.36 6.53 -9.62
N GLY A 54 -1.18 6.47 -10.25
CA GLY A 54 -0.12 5.55 -9.82
C GLY A 54 -0.47 4.06 -10.01
N ALA A 55 -1.37 3.70 -10.94
CA ALA A 55 -1.88 2.34 -11.14
C ALA A 55 -0.77 1.29 -11.36
N ALA A 56 0.35 1.69 -11.97
CA ALA A 56 1.49 0.81 -12.21
C ALA A 56 2.33 0.51 -10.96
N VAL A 57 2.12 1.25 -9.86
CA VAL A 57 2.92 1.11 -8.63
C VAL A 57 2.15 0.29 -7.60
N PRO A 58 2.57 -0.94 -7.31
CA PRO A 58 2.01 -1.72 -6.21
C PRO A 58 2.47 -1.11 -4.86
N MET A 59 1.60 -1.15 -3.85
CA MET A 59 1.88 -0.63 -2.52
C MET A 59 1.76 -1.73 -1.49
N ALA A 60 2.85 -2.03 -0.79
CA ALA A 60 2.83 -3.05 0.25
C ALA A 60 2.00 -2.58 1.45
N VAL A 61 1.22 -3.51 2.01
CA VAL A 61 0.40 -3.29 3.20
C VAL A 61 0.71 -4.34 4.25
N SER A 62 0.92 -3.91 5.48
CA SER A 62 1.05 -4.77 6.65
C SER A 62 0.13 -4.33 7.78
N VAL A 63 -0.24 -5.28 8.64
CA VAL A 63 -1.00 -5.03 9.87
C VAL A 63 -0.27 -5.71 11.02
N ASN A 64 0.04 -4.96 12.08
CA ASN A 64 0.83 -5.41 13.22
C ASN A 64 2.17 -6.05 12.79
N GLY A 65 2.83 -5.48 11.78
CA GLY A 65 4.09 -5.99 11.22
C GLY A 65 3.96 -7.24 10.34
N LYS A 66 2.74 -7.79 10.17
CA LYS A 66 2.50 -8.94 9.30
C LYS A 66 2.03 -8.46 7.92
N THR A 67 2.79 -8.79 6.88
CA THR A 67 2.50 -8.36 5.51
C THR A 67 1.23 -9.04 4.98
N LEU A 68 0.25 -8.25 4.56
CA LEU A 68 -0.96 -8.73 3.88
C LEU A 68 -0.68 -9.04 2.40
N GLY A 69 0.16 -8.24 1.78
CA GLY A 69 0.46 -8.26 0.35
C GLY A 69 0.59 -6.85 -0.20
N GLN A 70 0.23 -6.69 -1.47
CA GLN A 70 0.28 -5.41 -2.16
C GLN A 70 -1.10 -5.02 -2.69
N THR A 71 -1.44 -3.75 -2.59
CA THR A 71 -2.59 -3.18 -3.30
C THR A 71 -2.20 -2.75 -4.70
N ALA A 72 -3.14 -2.85 -5.63
CA ALA A 72 -3.13 -2.22 -6.93
C ALA A 72 -4.24 -1.15 -7.00
N ALA A 73 -4.34 -0.44 -8.12
CA ALA A 73 -5.45 0.48 -8.35
C ALA A 73 -6.81 -0.24 -8.25
N LYS A 74 -7.78 0.39 -7.61
CA LYS A 74 -9.13 -0.16 -7.45
C LYS A 74 -9.17 -1.54 -6.75
N THR A 75 -8.36 -1.70 -5.70
CA THR A 75 -8.35 -2.92 -4.89
C THR A 75 -8.44 -2.64 -3.39
N TYR A 76 -8.84 -3.64 -2.61
CA TYR A 76 -8.88 -3.54 -1.16
C TYR A 76 -8.57 -4.88 -0.47
N PHE A 77 -8.10 -4.80 0.77
CA PHE A 77 -8.05 -5.90 1.73
C PHE A 77 -9.23 -5.83 2.69
N TYR A 78 -9.74 -6.98 3.07
CA TYR A 78 -10.74 -7.13 4.11
C TYR A 78 -10.22 -8.04 5.22
N LEU A 79 -10.29 -7.58 6.45
CA LEU A 79 -9.87 -8.30 7.64
C LEU A 79 -11.04 -8.42 8.63
N ASN A 80 -11.20 -9.61 9.18
CA ASN A 80 -12.17 -9.90 10.23
C ASN A 80 -11.41 -10.08 11.55
N LEU A 81 -11.43 -9.06 12.41
CA LEU A 81 -10.52 -8.89 13.53
C LEU A 81 -11.21 -9.09 14.88
N ILE A 82 -10.46 -9.58 15.87
CA ILE A 82 -10.84 -9.47 17.28
C ILE A 82 -10.78 -7.98 17.66
N PRO A 83 -11.74 -7.43 18.47
CA PRO A 83 -11.67 -6.05 18.92
C PRO A 83 -10.34 -5.71 19.59
N GLY A 84 -9.76 -4.54 19.26
CA GLY A 84 -8.46 -4.12 19.80
C GLY A 84 -7.80 -3.06 18.92
N LYS A 85 -6.51 -2.80 19.16
CA LYS A 85 -5.72 -1.82 18.41
C LYS A 85 -4.84 -2.51 17.37
N TYR A 86 -4.87 -2.00 16.15
CA TYR A 86 -4.10 -2.52 15.02
C TYR A 86 -3.31 -1.41 14.37
N ASN A 87 -2.01 -1.64 14.20
CA ASN A 87 -1.16 -0.76 13.43
C ASN A 87 -1.20 -1.18 11.96
N VAL A 88 -1.76 -0.33 11.11
CA VAL A 88 -1.78 -0.50 9.65
C VAL A 88 -0.62 0.29 9.07
N GLU A 89 0.19 -0.35 8.24
CA GLU A 89 1.33 0.26 7.59
C GLU A 89 1.26 0.06 6.08
N SER A 90 1.61 1.10 5.34
CA SER A 90 1.77 1.07 3.89
C SER A 90 3.17 1.53 3.50
N THR A 91 3.86 0.73 2.70
CA THR A 91 5.24 0.99 2.29
C THR A 91 5.33 1.13 0.78
N THR A 92 5.95 2.24 0.35
CA THR A 92 6.31 2.55 -1.04
C THR A 92 7.68 3.27 -1.05
N GLU A 93 7.81 4.45 -1.69
CA GLU A 93 8.96 5.34 -1.49
C GLU A 93 9.08 5.83 -0.03
N ASN A 94 7.95 5.88 0.68
CA ASN A 94 7.84 6.22 2.10
C ASN A 94 7.15 5.11 2.88
N VAL A 95 7.20 5.23 4.20
CA VAL A 95 6.37 4.45 5.11
C VAL A 95 5.29 5.36 5.69
N SER A 96 4.03 4.94 5.58
CA SER A 96 2.88 5.59 6.22
C SER A 96 2.23 4.59 7.16
N ASN A 97 1.91 5.00 8.38
CA ASN A 97 1.26 4.14 9.36
C ASN A 97 0.13 4.87 10.09
N ILE A 98 -0.85 4.08 10.55
CA ILE A 98 -1.97 4.56 11.36
C ILE A 98 -2.41 3.47 12.33
N THR A 99 -2.82 3.85 13.54
CA THR A 99 -3.38 2.93 14.53
C THR A 99 -4.90 3.04 14.52
N VAL A 100 -5.57 1.92 14.23
CA VAL A 100 -7.04 1.81 14.23
C VAL A 100 -7.47 1.07 15.49
N ALA A 101 -8.32 1.70 16.31
CA ALA A 101 -8.91 1.08 17.50
C ALA A 101 -10.27 0.49 17.13
N THR A 102 -10.38 -0.84 17.16
CA THR A 102 -11.56 -1.56 16.67
C THR A 102 -12.42 -2.09 17.81
N GLU A 103 -13.75 -2.03 17.63
CA GLU A 103 -14.77 -2.53 18.53
C GLU A 103 -15.64 -3.59 17.83
N ALA A 104 -16.21 -4.53 18.60
CA ALA A 104 -17.08 -5.55 18.05
C ALA A 104 -18.31 -4.96 17.35
N GLY A 105 -18.69 -5.54 16.22
CA GLY A 105 -19.87 -5.15 15.47
C GLY A 105 -19.72 -3.89 14.63
N LYS A 106 -18.52 -3.32 14.53
CA LYS A 106 -18.25 -2.10 13.76
C LYS A 106 -17.38 -2.36 12.53
N ASN A 107 -17.55 -1.50 11.52
CA ASN A 107 -16.71 -1.43 10.33
C ASN A 107 -15.74 -0.25 10.44
N TYR A 108 -14.51 -0.48 10.01
CA TYR A 108 -13.42 0.51 9.97
C TYR A 108 -12.84 0.55 8.58
N PHE A 109 -12.50 1.77 8.13
CA PHE A 109 -12.04 1.98 6.77
C PHE A 109 -10.76 2.81 6.78
N VAL A 110 -9.72 2.28 6.13
CA VAL A 110 -8.45 2.95 5.92
C VAL A 110 -8.27 3.16 4.43
N TRP A 111 -8.27 4.42 4.02
CA TRP A 111 -7.98 4.82 2.66
C TRP A 111 -6.47 4.95 2.47
N GLN A 112 -5.94 4.20 1.51
CA GLN A 112 -4.56 4.28 1.09
C GLN A 112 -4.47 5.25 -0.09
N GLU A 113 -4.27 6.52 0.21
CA GLU A 113 -4.14 7.59 -0.76
C GLU A 113 -2.78 7.53 -1.47
N VAL A 114 -2.80 7.73 -2.79
CA VAL A 114 -1.60 7.81 -3.62
C VAL A 114 -1.17 9.25 -3.76
N LYS A 115 0.02 9.58 -3.30
CA LYS A 115 0.62 10.91 -3.45
C LYS A 115 1.73 10.89 -4.51
N MET A 116 1.98 12.04 -5.13
CA MET A 116 3.16 12.22 -5.95
C MET A 116 4.41 12.14 -5.07
N GLY A 117 5.28 11.18 -5.35
CA GLY A 117 6.60 11.08 -4.74
C GLY A 117 7.67 11.79 -5.58
N VAL A 118 8.89 11.64 -5.15
CA VAL A 118 10.05 12.22 -5.82
C VAL A 118 10.49 11.34 -7.00
N TRP A 119 10.48 10.02 -6.81
CA TRP A 119 10.88 9.02 -7.81
C TRP A 119 9.74 8.07 -8.17
N MET A 120 8.92 7.75 -7.17
CA MET A 120 7.78 6.86 -7.32
C MET A 120 6.58 7.44 -6.56
N ALA A 121 5.44 6.77 -6.65
CA ALA A 121 4.28 7.13 -5.86
C ALA A 121 4.55 6.90 -4.37
N ARG A 122 4.06 7.80 -3.52
CA ARG A 122 4.07 7.70 -2.07
C ARG A 122 2.70 7.29 -1.58
N SER A 123 2.65 6.64 -0.44
CA SER A 123 1.41 6.26 0.24
C SER A 123 1.14 7.18 1.43
N LEU A 124 -0.14 7.50 1.65
CA LEU A 124 -0.62 8.14 2.87
C LEU A 124 -1.90 7.41 3.32
N LEU A 125 -1.91 6.96 4.58
CA LEU A 125 -3.05 6.27 5.16
C LEU A 125 -3.95 7.25 5.92
N HIS A 126 -5.26 7.12 5.70
CA HIS A 126 -6.29 7.89 6.39
C HIS A 126 -7.36 6.94 6.95
N GLU A 127 -7.69 7.06 8.22
CA GLU A 127 -8.95 6.52 8.71
C GLU A 127 -10.07 7.45 8.24
N VAL A 128 -11.10 6.88 7.61
CA VAL A 128 -12.24 7.62 7.08
C VAL A 128 -13.54 7.11 7.69
N ASP A 129 -14.57 7.95 7.65
CA ASP A 129 -15.89 7.56 8.10
C ASP A 129 -16.50 6.42 7.25
N GLU A 130 -17.50 5.73 7.83
CA GLU A 130 -18.09 4.56 7.21
C GLU A 130 -18.76 4.86 5.86
N SER A 131 -19.36 6.04 5.71
CA SER A 131 -20.02 6.41 4.45
C SER A 131 -19.03 6.58 3.31
N THR A 132 -17.94 7.29 3.56
CA THR A 132 -16.83 7.48 2.62
C THR A 132 -16.14 6.15 2.30
N GLY A 133 -15.86 5.36 3.34
CA GLY A 133 -15.19 4.08 3.19
C GLY A 133 -15.98 3.06 2.37
N ARG A 134 -17.29 2.96 2.58
CA ARG A 134 -18.16 2.07 1.80
C ARG A 134 -18.16 2.41 0.31
N VAL A 135 -18.17 3.69 -0.05
CA VAL A 135 -18.09 4.13 -1.45
C VAL A 135 -16.74 3.68 -2.05
N GLY A 136 -15.62 3.95 -1.37
CA GLY A 136 -14.30 3.58 -1.87
C GLY A 136 -14.11 2.06 -2.04
N VAL A 137 -14.62 1.26 -1.10
CA VAL A 137 -14.61 -0.21 -1.19
C VAL A 137 -15.54 -0.71 -2.30
N ALA A 138 -16.73 -0.11 -2.48
CA ALA A 138 -17.65 -0.50 -3.54
C ALA A 138 -17.03 -0.35 -4.94
N GLU A 139 -16.20 0.68 -5.15
CA GLU A 139 -15.46 0.94 -6.38
C GLU A 139 -14.23 0.04 -6.60
N SER A 140 -13.88 -0.77 -5.62
CA SER A 140 -12.67 -1.59 -5.59
C SER A 140 -13.01 -3.07 -5.61
N LYS A 141 -12.00 -3.93 -5.83
CA LYS A 141 -12.13 -5.40 -5.83
C LYS A 141 -11.31 -6.01 -4.70
N LEU A 142 -11.83 -7.07 -4.10
CA LEU A 142 -11.18 -7.75 -2.99
C LEU A 142 -9.91 -8.49 -3.45
N ILE A 143 -8.82 -8.30 -2.71
CA ILE A 143 -7.58 -9.07 -2.87
C ILE A 143 -7.69 -10.32 -1.99
N ALA A 144 -7.28 -11.48 -2.54
CA ALA A 144 -7.18 -12.71 -1.77
C ALA A 144 -6.10 -12.58 -0.69
N LEU A 145 -6.47 -12.91 0.55
CA LEU A 145 -5.50 -12.97 1.65
C LEU A 145 -4.82 -14.34 1.67
N PRO A 146 -3.52 -14.41 2.01
CA PRO A 146 -2.86 -15.68 2.31
C PRO A 146 -3.58 -16.40 3.46
N LEU A 147 -3.65 -17.73 3.42
CA LEU A 147 -4.31 -18.56 4.43
C LEU A 147 -3.81 -18.35 5.88
N SER A 148 -2.63 -17.76 6.04
CA SER A 148 -2.01 -17.45 7.34
C SER A 148 -2.62 -16.25 8.08
N PHE A 149 -3.68 -15.60 7.55
CA PHE A 149 -4.25 -14.38 8.10
C PHE A 149 -5.55 -14.56 8.89
N SER A 150 -6.04 -15.81 9.09
CA SER A 150 -7.27 -16.06 9.84
C SER A 150 -7.21 -15.67 11.31
N ASP A 151 -6.02 -15.51 11.91
CA ASP A 151 -5.85 -15.36 13.36
C ASP A 151 -4.96 -14.14 13.73
N MET A 152 -5.35 -12.93 13.27
CA MET A 152 -4.68 -11.72 13.74
C MET A 152 -5.18 -11.34 15.13
N THR A 153 -4.26 -11.32 16.09
CA THR A 153 -4.50 -10.78 17.44
C THR A 153 -4.24 -9.28 17.49
N PRO A 154 -4.97 -8.52 18.33
CA PRO A 154 -4.64 -7.13 18.62
C PRO A 154 -3.20 -7.00 19.10
N THR A 155 -2.54 -5.92 18.72
CA THR A 155 -1.28 -5.55 19.36
C THR A 155 -1.64 -5.01 20.74
N ASP A 156 -1.32 -5.76 21.80
CA ASP A 156 -1.22 -5.16 23.11
C ASP A 156 -0.12 -4.11 23.04
N LEU A 157 -0.53 -2.83 23.04
CA LEU A 157 0.37 -1.72 23.23
C LEU A 157 0.78 -1.71 24.70
N SER A 158 1.43 -2.77 25.19
CA SER A 158 2.36 -2.62 26.30
C SER A 158 3.39 -1.58 25.86
N PRO A 159 3.75 -0.64 26.74
CA PRO A 159 4.60 0.47 26.35
C PRO A 159 6.06 0.05 26.16
N THR A 160 6.29 -0.98 25.38
CA THR A 160 7.57 -1.10 24.70
C THR A 160 7.45 -0.10 23.56
N MET A 161 7.73 1.15 23.87
CA MET A 161 7.97 2.21 22.92
C MET A 161 8.90 1.68 21.83
N ARG A 162 8.32 1.07 20.78
CA ARG A 162 8.86 1.32 19.47
C ARG A 162 8.17 2.60 19.05
N ALA A 163 8.81 3.71 19.35
CA ALA A 163 8.49 5.03 18.85
C ALA A 163 8.03 4.90 17.39
N PRO A 164 7.06 5.73 16.92
CA PRO A 164 6.79 5.81 15.49
C PRO A 164 8.17 5.82 14.87
N SER A 165 8.39 4.98 13.84
CA SER A 165 9.64 5.02 13.08
C SER A 165 9.73 6.46 12.60
N ALA A 166 10.20 7.24 13.54
CA ALA A 166 10.60 8.60 13.36
C ALA A 166 11.58 8.58 12.21
N ALA A 167 11.58 9.64 11.45
CA ALA A 167 12.62 10.07 10.53
C ALA A 167 13.53 8.91 10.04
N PRO A 168 13.69 8.70 8.75
CA PRO A 168 14.47 7.61 8.21
C PRO A 168 15.76 7.49 9.04
N SER A 169 16.01 6.31 9.61
CA SER A 169 17.20 6.09 10.44
C SER A 169 18.40 6.68 9.68
N SER A 170 19.36 7.26 10.39
CA SER A 170 20.57 7.83 9.78
C SER A 170 21.21 6.89 8.76
N ASP A 171 21.08 5.58 8.98
CA ASP A 171 21.53 4.54 8.04
C ASP A 171 20.71 4.49 6.75
N ALA A 172 19.38 4.68 6.82
CA ALA A 172 18.52 4.70 5.64
C ALA A 172 18.77 5.98 4.80
N VAL A 173 19.00 7.11 5.45
CA VAL A 173 19.40 8.36 4.77
C VAL A 173 20.79 8.21 4.15
N ALA A 174 21.74 7.60 4.85
CA ALA A 174 23.08 7.35 4.33
C ALA A 174 23.03 6.39 3.11
N GLN A 175 22.18 5.40 3.11
CA GLN A 175 22.01 4.51 1.97
C GLN A 175 21.43 5.24 0.75
N LYS A 176 20.39 6.05 0.94
CA LYS A 176 19.81 6.88 -0.13
C LYS A 176 20.79 7.91 -0.68
N LEU A 177 21.65 8.48 0.16
CA LEU A 177 22.69 9.40 -0.27
C LEU A 177 23.76 8.70 -1.14
N ARG A 178 24.13 7.47 -0.82
CA ARG A 178 25.04 6.65 -1.65
C ARG A 178 24.42 6.33 -3.00
N GLU A 179 23.16 5.98 -3.03
CA GLU A 179 22.41 5.71 -4.26
C GLU A 179 22.33 6.95 -5.16
N LEU A 180 22.02 8.12 -4.59
CA LEU A 180 22.06 9.40 -5.29
C LEU A 180 23.44 9.72 -5.86
N GLN A 181 24.52 9.43 -5.12
CA GLN A 181 25.89 9.61 -5.62
C GLN A 181 26.20 8.71 -6.81
N ASN A 182 25.69 7.47 -6.82
CA ASN A 182 25.88 6.57 -7.93
C ASN A 182 25.13 7.05 -9.18
N LEU A 183 23.85 7.45 -9.05
CA LEU A 183 23.06 7.99 -10.15
C LEU A 183 23.70 9.25 -10.77
N ARG A 184 24.31 10.10 -9.95
CA ARG A 184 25.09 11.25 -10.44
C ARG A 184 26.34 10.79 -11.21
N LYS A 185 27.09 9.81 -10.68
CA LYS A 185 28.29 9.27 -11.36
C LYS A 185 27.96 8.61 -12.70
N GLU A 186 26.79 7.99 -12.79
CA GLU A 186 26.27 7.34 -13.99
C GLU A 186 25.65 8.35 -14.99
N GLY A 187 25.61 9.65 -14.62
CA GLY A 187 25.05 10.70 -15.47
C GLY A 187 23.52 10.64 -15.63
N VAL A 188 22.85 9.88 -14.78
CA VAL A 188 21.38 9.72 -14.78
C VAL A 188 20.69 10.97 -14.23
N ILE A 189 21.34 11.67 -13.29
CA ILE A 189 20.86 12.93 -12.70
C ILE A 189 21.94 14.01 -12.82
N THR A 190 21.48 15.26 -12.97
CA THR A 190 22.36 16.45 -13.02
C THR A 190 22.89 16.81 -11.63
N GLU A 191 23.93 17.64 -11.58
CA GLU A 191 24.48 18.15 -10.30
C GLU A 191 23.43 18.93 -9.51
N ASP A 192 22.62 19.77 -10.17
CA ASP A 192 21.56 20.57 -9.52
C ASP A 192 20.48 19.68 -8.92
N GLU A 193 20.06 18.62 -9.63
CA GLU A 193 19.12 17.63 -9.11
C GLU A 193 19.70 16.87 -7.93
N PHE A 194 20.98 16.50 -7.98
CA PHE A 194 21.66 15.85 -6.86
C PHE A 194 21.69 16.73 -5.62
N GLN A 195 22.06 18.01 -5.73
CA GLN A 195 22.12 18.92 -4.58
C GLN A 195 20.73 19.13 -3.97
N LYS A 196 19.72 19.38 -4.80
CA LYS A 196 18.32 19.55 -4.34
C LYS A 196 17.82 18.33 -3.57
N LYS A 197 18.12 17.13 -4.06
CA LYS A 197 17.74 15.86 -3.43
C LYS A 197 18.48 15.59 -2.13
N LYS A 198 19.77 15.88 -2.11
CA LYS A 198 20.61 15.77 -0.92
C LYS A 198 20.09 16.65 0.21
N GLU A 199 19.76 17.92 -0.08
CA GLU A 199 19.17 18.82 0.92
C GLU A 199 17.85 18.30 1.47
N GLN A 200 16.96 17.80 0.61
CA GLN A 200 15.70 17.21 1.01
C GLN A 200 15.85 15.98 1.93
N LEU A 201 16.87 15.14 1.68
CA LEU A 201 17.17 13.99 2.53
C LEU A 201 17.75 14.39 3.88
N LEU A 202 18.61 15.41 3.90
CA LEU A 202 19.22 15.92 5.14
C LEU A 202 18.21 16.65 6.04
N GLN A 203 17.15 17.25 5.47
CA GLN A 203 16.07 17.86 6.25
C GLN A 203 15.15 16.84 6.93
N GLN A 204 15.30 15.54 6.63
CA GLN A 204 14.52 14.44 7.23
C GLN A 204 15.25 13.78 8.42
N LEU A 205 16.46 14.23 8.75
CA LEU A 205 17.24 13.82 9.94
C LEU A 205 16.87 14.66 11.16
#